data_ca78bdf3fb01455e059a79322dbbc45b
#
_entry.id   ca78bdf3fb01455e059a79322dbbc45b
#
_cell.length_a   1.000
_cell.length_b   1.000
_cell.length_c   1.000
_cell.angle_alpha   90.00
_cell.angle_beta   90.00
_cell.angle_gamma   90.00
#
_symmetry.space_group_name_H-M   'P 1'
#
loop_
_entity.id
_entity.type
_entity.pdbx_description
1 polymer ?
#
loop_
_entity_poly.entity_id
_entity_poly.type
_entity_poly.pdbx_seq_one_letter_code
_entity_poly.pdbx_strand_id
1 'polypeptide(L)'
;MGLFNFGFIIFLLLFLFSSLSFVAVFVFIIIYMVKQKEKNDNAPRVTLEARVVDKRTVSHRHHNHHNHVSHRHYYHYVAFEFADGQRTELRVSQSEFVSLSVADEGMLTLQGTRFISFEKKSGVAH
;
A
#
# COMPACT_ATOMS: atom_id res chain seq x y z
N MET A 1 15.41 50.10 20.96
CA MET A 1 15.73 49.22 19.84
C MET A 1 15.93 47.78 20.23
N GLY A 2 16.40 47.47 21.37
CA GLY A 2 16.69 46.10 21.76
C GLY A 2 15.50 45.16 21.77
N LEU A 3 14.33 45.63 22.16
CA LEU A 3 13.14 44.80 22.29
C LEU A 3 12.60 44.36 20.91
N PHE A 4 12.67 45.22 19.93
CA PHE A 4 12.20 44.90 18.60
C PHE A 4 13.09 43.87 17.92
N ASN A 5 14.39 44.08 18.04
CA ASN A 5 15.34 43.11 17.44
C ASN A 5 15.29 41.76 18.14
N PHE A 6 15.08 41.76 19.44
CA PHE A 6 15.00 40.51 20.20
C PHE A 6 13.77 39.70 19.81
N GLY A 7 12.62 40.33 19.70
CA GLY A 7 11.39 39.66 19.29
C GLY A 7 11.49 39.14 17.87
N PHE A 8 12.11 39.90 16.97
CA PHE A 8 12.30 39.51 15.60
C PHE A 8 13.22 38.30 15.50
N ILE A 9 14.30 38.29 16.27
CA ILE A 9 15.24 37.19 16.31
C ILE A 9 14.56 35.91 16.83
N ILE A 10 13.76 36.03 17.88
CA ILE A 10 13.00 34.90 18.42
C ILE A 10 12.04 34.36 17.38
N PHE A 11 11.33 35.24 16.68
CA PHE A 11 10.40 34.85 15.61
C PHE A 11 11.13 34.10 14.51
N LEU A 12 12.28 34.59 14.07
CA LEU A 12 13.06 33.92 13.04
C LEU A 12 13.57 32.55 13.48
N LEU A 13 14.00 32.44 14.73
CA LEU A 13 14.48 31.17 15.28
C LEU A 13 13.34 30.15 15.35
N LEU A 14 12.17 30.56 15.78
CA LEU A 14 11.00 29.70 15.82
C LEU A 14 10.57 29.26 14.43
N PHE A 15 10.60 30.20 13.47
CA PHE A 15 10.26 29.88 12.09
C PHE A 15 11.25 28.90 11.49
N LEU A 16 12.55 29.08 11.71
CA LEU A 16 13.56 28.17 11.23
C LEU A 16 13.43 26.79 11.86
N PHE A 17 13.16 26.75 13.14
CA PHE A 17 12.98 25.49 13.86
C PHE A 17 11.77 24.72 13.31
N SER A 18 10.67 25.43 13.09
CA SER A 18 9.45 24.86 12.53
C SER A 18 9.70 24.32 11.11
N SER A 19 10.39 25.08 10.29
CA SER A 19 10.73 24.67 8.91
C SER A 19 11.61 23.42 8.89
N LEU A 20 12.60 23.37 9.76
CA LEU A 20 13.47 22.21 9.88
C LEU A 20 12.70 20.95 10.31
N SER A 21 11.74 21.12 11.21
CA SER A 21 10.90 20.03 11.66
C SER A 21 10.09 19.45 10.50
N PHE A 22 9.53 20.31 9.64
CA PHE A 22 8.79 19.85 8.47
C PHE A 22 9.66 19.05 7.51
N VAL A 23 10.86 19.54 7.25
CA VAL A 23 11.79 18.86 6.36
C VAL A 23 12.18 17.49 6.94
N ALA A 24 12.44 17.44 8.24
CA ALA A 24 12.81 16.20 8.91
C ALA A 24 11.70 15.15 8.81
N VAL A 25 10.46 15.55 9.03
CA VAL A 25 9.31 14.65 8.91
C VAL A 25 9.17 14.14 7.47
N PHE A 26 9.31 15.04 6.51
CA PHE A 26 9.20 14.68 5.10
C PHE A 26 10.27 13.68 4.68
N VAL A 27 11.51 13.93 5.09
CA VAL A 27 12.63 13.01 4.81
C VAL A 27 12.40 11.66 5.46
N PHE A 28 11.90 11.66 6.70
CA PHE A 28 11.61 10.43 7.42
C PHE A 28 10.56 9.59 6.67
N ILE A 29 9.51 10.24 6.17
CA ILE A 29 8.47 9.55 5.40
C ILE A 29 9.05 8.92 4.13
N ILE A 30 9.90 9.66 3.42
CA ILE A 30 10.54 9.14 2.20
C ILE A 30 11.41 7.93 2.51
N ILE A 31 12.21 8.02 3.55
CA ILE A 31 13.08 6.90 3.96
C ILE A 31 12.25 5.69 4.34
N TYR A 32 11.15 5.90 5.07
CA TYR A 32 10.27 4.82 5.45
C TYR A 32 9.68 4.11 4.22
N MET A 33 9.23 4.88 3.23
CA MET A 33 8.66 4.32 2.01
C MET A 33 9.69 3.51 1.22
N VAL A 34 10.91 4.02 1.12
CA VAL A 34 11.99 3.32 0.40
C VAL A 34 12.36 2.02 1.12
N LYS A 35 12.48 2.07 2.44
CA LYS A 35 12.79 0.87 3.23
C LYS A 35 11.70 -0.19 3.12
N GLN A 36 10.44 0.23 3.07
CA GLN A 36 9.33 -0.69 2.92
C GLN A 36 9.41 -1.43 1.58
N LYS A 37 9.75 -0.70 0.52
CA LYS A 37 9.91 -1.31 -0.80
C LYS A 37 11.07 -2.30 -0.82
N GLU A 38 12.21 -1.94 -0.24
CA GLU A 38 13.35 -2.83 -0.15
C GLU A 38 13.02 -4.08 0.66
N LYS A 39 12.27 -3.91 1.73
CA LYS A 39 11.86 -5.04 2.56
C LYS A 39 11.02 -6.03 1.77
N ASN A 40 10.10 -5.55 0.94
CA ASN A 40 9.30 -6.43 0.09
C ASN A 40 10.15 -7.09 -0.98
N ASP A 41 11.06 -6.35 -1.62
CA ASP A 41 11.92 -6.90 -2.68
C ASP A 41 12.88 -7.95 -2.15
N ASN A 42 13.35 -7.79 -0.91
CA ASN A 42 14.30 -8.71 -0.30
C ASN A 42 13.63 -9.80 0.54
N ALA A 43 12.31 -9.73 0.73
CA ALA A 43 11.60 -10.74 1.50
C ALA A 43 11.60 -12.07 0.76
N PRO A 44 11.70 -13.19 1.47
CA PRO A 44 11.61 -14.48 0.82
C PRO A 44 10.18 -14.73 0.32
N ARG A 45 10.07 -15.47 -0.75
CA ARG A 45 8.77 -15.91 -1.23
C ARG A 45 8.27 -17.03 -0.33
N VAL A 46 7.04 -16.88 0.14
CA VAL A 46 6.42 -17.84 1.04
C VAL A 46 5.14 -18.35 0.38
N THR A 47 4.94 -19.63 0.41
CA THR A 47 3.72 -20.27 -0.12
C THR A 47 2.95 -20.86 1.04
N LEU A 48 1.70 -20.41 1.19
CA LEU A 48 0.84 -20.82 2.29
C LEU A 48 -0.54 -21.19 1.75
N GLU A 49 -1.18 -22.13 2.44
CA GLU A 49 -2.56 -22.46 2.11
C GLU A 49 -3.47 -21.31 2.52
N ALA A 50 -4.34 -20.89 1.62
CA ALA A 50 -5.22 -19.75 1.85
C ALA A 50 -6.54 -19.94 1.12
N ARG A 51 -7.53 -19.20 1.59
CA ARG A 51 -8.86 -19.16 0.97
C ARG A 51 -9.24 -17.72 0.70
N VAL A 52 -9.83 -17.46 -0.46
CA VAL A 52 -10.35 -16.14 -0.79
C VAL A 52 -11.63 -15.91 -0.01
N VAL A 53 -11.64 -14.86 0.83
CA VAL A 53 -12.80 -14.55 1.68
C VAL A 53 -13.52 -13.29 1.24
N ASP A 54 -12.85 -12.40 0.52
CA ASP A 54 -13.47 -11.17 0.05
C ASP A 54 -12.70 -10.60 -1.13
N LYS A 55 -13.41 -9.81 -1.93
CA LYS A 55 -12.84 -9.09 -3.08
C LYS A 55 -13.42 -7.68 -3.10
N ARG A 56 -12.58 -6.69 -3.37
CA ARG A 56 -13.08 -5.33 -3.52
C ARG A 56 -12.30 -4.58 -4.58
N THR A 57 -12.96 -3.63 -5.20
CA THR A 57 -12.36 -2.73 -6.18
C THR A 57 -12.52 -1.31 -5.68
N VAL A 58 -11.41 -0.58 -5.66
CA VAL A 58 -11.40 0.83 -5.28
C VAL A 58 -11.12 1.64 -6.54
N SER A 59 -11.95 2.64 -6.78
CA SER A 59 -11.74 3.53 -7.91
C SER A 59 -11.29 4.88 -7.42
N HIS A 60 -10.22 5.39 -8.02
CA HIS A 60 -9.76 6.75 -7.78
C HIS A 60 -10.02 7.57 -9.03
N ARG A 61 -10.82 8.62 -8.87
CA ARG A 61 -11.11 9.52 -9.98
C ARG A 61 -10.12 10.68 -9.92
N HIS A 62 -9.26 10.75 -10.94
CA HIS A 62 -8.33 11.85 -11.07
C HIS A 62 -8.89 12.84 -12.09
N HIS A 63 -9.28 14.03 -11.62
CA HIS A 63 -9.84 15.05 -12.48
C HIS A 63 -8.76 16.05 -12.86
N ASN A 64 -8.45 16.09 -14.16
CA ASN A 64 -7.45 17.04 -14.65
C ASN A 64 -8.17 18.26 -15.18
N HIS A 65 -7.99 19.41 -14.54
CA HIS A 65 -8.68 20.64 -14.91
C HIS A 65 -8.23 21.20 -16.26
N HIS A 66 -7.06 20.85 -16.74
CA HIS A 66 -6.53 21.43 -17.97
C HIS A 66 -7.14 20.83 -19.23
N ASN A 67 -7.48 19.55 -19.21
CA ASN A 67 -7.94 18.84 -20.39
C ASN A 67 -9.37 18.32 -20.27
N HIS A 68 -10.03 18.58 -19.17
CA HIS A 68 -11.38 18.07 -18.89
C HIS A 68 -11.48 16.55 -19.02
N VAL A 69 -10.36 15.86 -18.97
CA VAL A 69 -10.32 14.42 -19.07
C VAL A 69 -10.25 13.84 -17.66
N SER A 70 -11.21 13.00 -17.31
CA SER A 70 -11.19 12.31 -16.04
C SER A 70 -10.67 10.90 -16.27
N HIS A 71 -9.59 10.57 -15.59
CA HIS A 71 -9.04 9.22 -15.62
C HIS A 71 -9.45 8.51 -14.34
N ARG A 72 -10.04 7.33 -14.50
CA ARG A 72 -10.35 6.48 -13.36
C ARG A 72 -9.32 5.39 -13.29
N HIS A 73 -8.67 5.29 -12.13
CA HIS A 73 -7.76 4.20 -11.83
C HIS A 73 -8.48 3.23 -10.91
N TYR A 74 -8.48 1.96 -11.28
CA TYR A 74 -9.11 0.92 -10.47
C TYR A 74 -8.02 0.09 -9.81
N TYR A 75 -8.16 -0.09 -8.53
CA TYR A 75 -7.28 -0.94 -7.74
C TYR A 75 -8.08 -2.12 -7.22
N HIS A 76 -7.57 -3.31 -7.45
CA HIS A 76 -8.25 -4.53 -7.10
C HIS A 76 -7.57 -5.18 -5.91
N TYR A 77 -8.35 -5.52 -4.90
CA TYR A 77 -7.84 -6.13 -3.68
C TYR A 77 -8.58 -7.42 -3.42
N VAL A 78 -7.83 -8.43 -2.98
CA VAL A 78 -8.39 -9.72 -2.61
C VAL A 78 -7.96 -10.02 -1.18
N ALA A 79 -8.90 -10.39 -0.33
CA ALA A 79 -8.62 -10.76 1.04
C ALA A 79 -8.50 -12.28 1.13
N PHE A 80 -7.42 -12.73 1.72
CA PHE A 80 -7.13 -14.15 1.92
C PHE A 80 -7.15 -14.48 3.40
N GLU A 81 -7.69 -15.64 3.73
CA GLU A 81 -7.66 -16.18 5.09
C GLU A 81 -6.75 -17.41 5.10
N PHE A 82 -5.81 -17.42 6.04
CA PHE A 82 -4.87 -18.53 6.20
C PHE A 82 -5.44 -19.59 7.14
N ALA A 83 -4.76 -20.72 7.19
CA ALA A 83 -5.22 -21.85 8.01
C ALA A 83 -5.32 -21.52 9.50
N ASP A 84 -4.50 -20.55 9.97
CA ASP A 84 -4.53 -20.11 11.37
C ASP A 84 -5.63 -19.10 11.67
N GLY A 85 -6.46 -18.75 10.68
CA GLY A 85 -7.51 -17.75 10.85
C GLY A 85 -7.10 -16.33 10.58
N GLN A 86 -5.83 -16.06 10.35
CA GLN A 86 -5.36 -14.73 10.02
C GLN A 86 -5.79 -14.34 8.61
N ARG A 87 -6.09 -13.07 8.42
CA ARG A 87 -6.50 -12.54 7.12
C ARG A 87 -5.53 -11.47 6.67
N THR A 88 -5.30 -11.42 5.36
CA THR A 88 -4.51 -10.38 4.75
C THR A 88 -5.17 -9.95 3.45
N GLU A 89 -5.07 -8.67 3.14
CA GLU A 89 -5.61 -8.13 1.89
C GLU A 89 -4.44 -7.75 1.01
N LEU A 90 -4.45 -8.24 -0.23
CA LEU A 90 -3.37 -8.02 -1.18
C LEU A 90 -3.90 -7.39 -2.44
N ARG A 91 -3.12 -6.47 -3.01
CA ARG A 91 -3.44 -5.86 -4.28
C ARG A 91 -3.05 -6.81 -5.41
N VAL A 92 -3.98 -7.02 -6.35
CA VAL A 92 -3.76 -7.93 -7.47
C VAL A 92 -4.05 -7.21 -8.79
N SER A 93 -3.62 -7.81 -9.88
CA SER A 93 -3.93 -7.30 -11.21
C SER A 93 -5.39 -7.57 -11.56
N GLN A 94 -5.89 -6.89 -12.59
CA GLN A 94 -7.27 -7.10 -13.04
C GLN A 94 -7.50 -8.55 -13.47
N SER A 95 -6.57 -9.14 -14.21
CA SER A 95 -6.71 -10.52 -14.67
C SER A 95 -6.75 -11.51 -13.51
N GLU A 96 -5.93 -11.28 -12.49
CA GLU A 96 -5.94 -12.12 -11.30
C GLU A 96 -7.21 -11.94 -10.49
N PHE A 97 -7.68 -10.70 -10.39
CA PHE A 97 -8.92 -10.39 -9.67
C PHE A 97 -10.11 -11.12 -10.31
N VAL A 98 -10.19 -11.13 -11.62
CA VAL A 98 -11.28 -11.79 -12.34
C VAL A 98 -11.20 -13.31 -12.19
N SER A 99 -9.99 -13.86 -12.17
CA SER A 99 -9.80 -15.31 -12.07
C SER A 99 -10.07 -15.86 -10.68
N LEU A 100 -10.02 -15.01 -9.64
CA LEU A 100 -10.23 -15.43 -8.26
C LEU A 100 -11.68 -15.22 -7.87
N SER A 101 -12.27 -16.19 -7.20
CA SER A 101 -13.64 -16.12 -6.71
C SER A 101 -13.65 -16.32 -5.19
N VAL A 102 -14.60 -15.69 -4.54
CA VAL A 102 -14.78 -15.89 -3.10
C VAL A 102 -15.03 -17.38 -2.82
N ALA A 103 -14.39 -17.89 -1.79
CA ALA A 103 -14.38 -19.29 -1.37
C ALA A 103 -13.40 -20.17 -2.14
N ASP A 104 -12.66 -19.63 -3.11
CA ASP A 104 -11.59 -20.40 -3.74
C ASP A 104 -10.52 -20.76 -2.71
N GLU A 105 -10.07 -22.00 -2.73
CA GLU A 105 -8.99 -22.47 -1.87
C GLU A 105 -7.80 -22.86 -2.71
N GLY A 106 -6.61 -22.65 -2.19
CA GLY A 106 -5.39 -23.00 -2.90
C GLY A 106 -4.15 -22.55 -2.18
N MET A 107 -3.06 -22.54 -2.89
CA MET A 107 -1.76 -22.12 -2.36
C MET A 107 -1.45 -20.71 -2.82
N LEU A 108 -1.32 -19.81 -1.86
CA LEU A 108 -0.98 -18.41 -2.09
C LEU A 108 0.51 -18.23 -1.91
N THR A 109 1.16 -17.69 -2.94
CA THR A 109 2.56 -17.30 -2.87
C THR A 109 2.63 -15.79 -2.75
N LEU A 110 3.34 -15.31 -1.73
CA LEU A 110 3.52 -13.90 -1.50
C LEU A 110 4.96 -13.60 -1.15
N GLN A 111 5.35 -12.37 -1.38
CA GLN A 111 6.68 -11.88 -1.04
C GLN A 111 6.51 -10.62 -0.21
N GLY A 112 6.66 -10.73 1.12
CA GLY A 112 6.31 -9.65 2.02
C GLY A 112 4.82 -9.35 1.95
N THR A 113 4.47 -8.15 1.48
CA THR A 113 3.07 -7.76 1.28
C THR A 113 2.64 -7.80 -0.18
N ARG A 114 3.49 -8.37 -1.04
CA ARG A 114 3.25 -8.42 -2.49
C ARG A 114 2.65 -9.76 -2.89
N PHE A 115 1.55 -9.71 -3.64
CA PHE A 115 0.95 -10.90 -4.22
C PHE A 115 1.83 -11.40 -5.38
N ILE A 116 2.20 -12.68 -5.37
CA ILE A 116 2.97 -13.28 -6.45
C ILE A 116 2.06 -14.18 -7.30
N SER A 117 1.40 -15.16 -6.68
CA SER A 117 0.52 -16.06 -7.41
C SER A 117 -0.43 -16.78 -6.45
N PHE A 118 -1.52 -17.27 -6.99
CA PHE A 118 -2.46 -18.12 -6.25
C PHE A 118 -2.79 -19.32 -7.13
N GLU A 119 -2.40 -20.50 -6.69
CA GLU A 119 -2.67 -21.73 -7.40
C GLU A 119 -3.86 -22.40 -6.76
N LYS A 120 -4.98 -22.43 -7.47
CA LYS A 120 -6.20 -23.02 -6.94
C LYS A 120 -6.00 -24.52 -6.74
N LYS A 121 -6.52 -25.01 -5.62
CA LYS A 121 -6.63 -26.42 -5.43
C LYS A 121 -7.50 -26.93 -6.56
N SER A 122 -6.89 -27.73 -7.42
CA SER A 122 -7.64 -28.27 -8.51
C SER A 122 -8.69 -29.11 -7.91
N GLY A 123 -9.72 -28.74 -8.06
CA GLY A 123 -10.72 -29.28 -7.47
C GLY A 123 -11.13 -30.51 -7.90
N VAL A 124 -10.78 -31.01 -7.91
CA VAL A 124 -11.18 -32.04 -7.97
C VAL A 124 -12.30 -32.36 -8.19
N ALA A 125 -12.67 -31.81 -8.58
CA ALA A 125 -13.71 -31.97 -8.82
C ALA A 125 -14.07 -33.07 -9.32
N HIS A 126 -14.38 -33.37 -9.14
CA HIS A 126 -14.89 -34.32 -9.60
C HIS A 126 -15.35 -34.96 -8.95
#